data_cdd895809ce86b2e97d5112a1260efa9
#
_entry.id   cdd895809ce86b2e97d5112a1260efa9
#
_cell.length_a   1.000
_cell.length_b   1.000
_cell.length_c   1.000
_cell.angle_alpha   90.00
_cell.angle_beta   90.00
_cell.angle_gamma   90.00
#
_symmetry.space_group_name_H-M   'P 1'
#
loop_
_entity.id
_entity.type
_entity.pdbx_description
1 polymer ?
#
loop_
_entity_poly.entity_id
_entity_poly.type
_entity_poly.pdbx_seq_one_letter_code
_entity_poly.pdbx_strand_id
1 'polypeptide(L)'
;MGVKAPVAVRVNPNVEAGTHKYITTGKAENKFGVDFERIESLYEMAARELLNLHLKGLQMHIGSQLTQAKPFLEAVRKVAPLAASLKEKHGIEFFSIGGGIGIVYQGTLDSGVQEWWNEDCAQLTLSTYAQAVVPTLQPLGLHIIVEPGRLIVGNAGALITRCLYEKNGKAKTFKIVDAGMNDLIRPALYQGYHEIIPVREYPSESCVTADVVGPICESGDFLAQN
;
A
#
# COMPACT_ATOMS: atom_id res chain seq x y z
N MET A 1 13.53 15.11 29.86
CA MET A 1 13.56 16.17 28.83
C MET A 1 12.46 17.25 29.04
N GLY A 2 11.53 17.11 29.95
CA GLY A 2 10.50 18.12 30.28
C GLY A 2 9.50 18.45 29.16
N VAL A 3 9.40 17.60 28.13
CA VAL A 3 8.47 17.77 27.02
C VAL A 3 7.49 16.59 26.95
N LYS A 4 6.28 16.86 26.47
CA LYS A 4 5.30 15.81 26.16
C LYS A 4 5.37 15.46 24.67
N ALA A 5 5.49 14.18 24.38
CA ALA A 5 5.49 13.70 22.99
C ALA A 5 4.05 13.64 22.44
N PRO A 6 3.72 14.32 21.34
CA PRO A 6 2.44 14.13 20.67
C PRO A 6 2.42 12.75 20.00
N VAL A 7 1.38 11.97 20.27
CA VAL A 7 1.24 10.61 19.74
C VAL A 7 -0.17 10.33 19.23
N ALA A 8 -0.29 9.42 18.30
CA ALA A 8 -1.54 8.80 17.90
C ALA A 8 -1.46 7.29 18.13
N VAL A 9 -2.57 6.70 18.55
CA VAL A 9 -2.66 5.25 18.67
C VAL A 9 -3.20 4.68 17.38
N ARG A 10 -2.56 3.61 16.87
CA ARG A 10 -3.06 2.89 15.71
C ARG A 10 -4.07 1.85 16.15
N VAL A 11 -5.31 2.01 15.68
CA VAL A 11 -6.38 1.03 15.85
C VAL A 11 -6.39 0.03 14.70
N ASN A 12 -6.65 -1.23 15.02
CA ASN A 12 -6.96 -2.24 14.02
C ASN A 12 -8.49 -2.29 13.82
N PRO A 13 -9.01 -1.89 12.65
CA PRO A 13 -10.45 -1.87 12.42
C PRO A 13 -11.06 -3.25 12.18
N ASN A 14 -10.25 -4.29 12.04
CA ASN A 14 -10.68 -5.64 11.67
C ASN A 14 -11.60 -5.63 10.43
N VAL A 15 -11.06 -5.10 9.33
CA VAL A 15 -11.71 -5.03 8.02
C VAL A 15 -10.86 -5.77 6.99
N GLU A 16 -11.52 -6.51 6.12
CA GLU A 16 -10.85 -7.24 5.05
C GLU A 16 -10.52 -6.32 3.88
N ALA A 17 -9.22 -6.21 3.57
CA ALA A 17 -8.75 -5.33 2.50
C ALA A 17 -8.83 -5.96 1.10
N GLY A 18 -9.06 -7.29 1.00
CA GLY A 18 -9.09 -8.01 -0.29
C GLY A 18 -7.76 -8.03 -1.04
N THR A 19 -6.64 -7.80 -0.33
CA THR A 19 -5.29 -7.74 -0.92
C THR A 19 -4.47 -8.99 -0.56
N HIS A 20 -3.27 -9.11 -1.14
CA HIS A 20 -2.35 -10.22 -0.85
C HIS A 20 -2.10 -10.34 0.67
N LYS A 21 -2.09 -11.58 1.21
CA LYS A 21 -2.03 -11.84 2.66
C LYS A 21 -0.86 -11.15 3.39
N TYR A 22 0.26 -10.94 2.73
CA TYR A 22 1.44 -10.28 3.32
C TYR A 22 1.37 -8.74 3.35
N ILE A 23 0.40 -8.13 2.64
CA ILE A 23 0.21 -6.68 2.61
C ILE A 23 -1.12 -6.22 3.23
N THR A 24 -1.95 -7.16 3.67
CA THR A 24 -3.14 -6.89 4.49
C THR A 24 -2.72 -6.63 5.93
N THR A 25 -3.18 -5.53 6.52
CA THR A 25 -2.80 -5.12 7.89
C THR A 25 -3.99 -4.75 8.77
N GLY A 26 -5.21 -4.88 8.26
CA GLY A 26 -6.44 -4.48 8.93
C GLY A 26 -7.22 -5.60 9.62
N LYS A 27 -6.73 -6.86 9.61
CA LYS A 27 -7.38 -8.00 10.26
C LYS A 27 -6.91 -8.17 11.71
N ALA A 28 -7.75 -8.75 12.58
CA ALA A 28 -7.46 -8.96 14.01
C ALA A 28 -6.18 -9.79 14.25
N GLU A 29 -5.85 -10.73 13.35
CA GLU A 29 -4.65 -11.58 13.43
C GLU A 29 -3.36 -10.91 12.95
N ASN A 30 -3.43 -9.68 12.48
CA ASN A 30 -2.24 -8.93 12.05
C ASN A 30 -1.51 -8.32 13.25
N LYS A 31 -0.18 -8.28 13.16
CA LYS A 31 0.70 -7.74 14.22
C LYS A 31 0.58 -6.24 14.48
N PHE A 32 -0.21 -5.52 13.69
CA PHE A 32 -0.26 -4.06 13.69
C PHE A 32 -1.52 -3.54 14.36
N GLY A 33 -1.33 -2.44 15.11
CA GLY A 33 -2.43 -1.73 15.77
C GLY A 33 -2.88 -2.40 17.07
N VAL A 34 -3.72 -1.69 17.79
CA VAL A 34 -4.39 -2.15 19.00
C VAL A 34 -5.79 -2.58 18.62
N ASP A 35 -6.30 -3.63 19.26
CA ASP A 35 -7.66 -4.10 19.06
C ASP A 35 -8.67 -2.98 19.34
N PHE A 36 -9.70 -2.93 18.51
CA PHE A 36 -10.69 -1.86 18.53
C PHE A 36 -11.31 -1.66 19.91
N GLU A 37 -11.64 -2.75 20.58
CA GLU A 37 -12.30 -2.76 21.90
C GLU A 37 -11.41 -2.24 23.03
N ARG A 38 -10.09 -2.21 22.83
CA ARG A 38 -9.09 -1.80 23.82
C ARG A 38 -8.69 -0.32 23.71
N ILE A 39 -9.10 0.37 22.65
CA ILE A 39 -8.61 1.72 22.39
C ILE A 39 -9.07 2.71 23.47
N GLU A 40 -10.34 2.74 23.84
CA GLU A 40 -10.83 3.69 24.85
C GLU A 40 -10.12 3.50 26.19
N SER A 41 -10.02 2.26 26.68
CA SER A 41 -9.30 1.97 27.93
C SER A 41 -7.81 2.32 27.88
N LEU A 42 -7.18 2.19 26.70
CA LEU A 42 -5.80 2.62 26.50
C LEU A 42 -5.66 4.14 26.60
N TYR A 43 -6.59 4.90 26.01
CA TYR A 43 -6.59 6.36 26.11
C TYR A 43 -6.81 6.82 27.55
N GLU A 44 -7.73 6.20 28.28
CA GLU A 44 -7.98 6.48 29.70
C GLU A 44 -6.73 6.19 30.57
N MET A 45 -6.11 5.03 30.37
CA MET A 45 -4.88 4.67 31.07
C MET A 45 -3.74 5.63 30.74
N ALA A 46 -3.52 5.93 29.45
CA ALA A 46 -2.44 6.80 29.04
C ALA A 46 -2.62 8.25 29.55
N ALA A 47 -3.84 8.77 29.58
CA ALA A 47 -4.13 10.08 30.13
C ALA A 47 -3.81 10.16 31.64
N ARG A 48 -3.98 9.05 32.36
CA ARG A 48 -3.76 8.97 33.82
C ARG A 48 -2.31 8.67 34.20
N GLU A 49 -1.65 7.78 33.45
CA GLU A 49 -0.38 7.17 33.83
C GLU A 49 0.81 7.60 32.98
N LEU A 50 0.59 8.01 31.73
CA LEU A 50 1.66 8.34 30.81
C LEU A 50 1.84 9.85 30.62
N LEU A 51 2.23 10.54 31.69
CA LEU A 51 2.28 12.01 31.76
C LEU A 51 3.22 12.67 30.72
N ASN A 52 4.14 11.89 30.13
CA ASN A 52 5.05 12.36 29.08
C ASN A 52 4.49 12.18 27.66
N LEU A 53 3.28 11.64 27.53
CA LEU A 53 2.57 11.53 26.26
C LEU A 53 1.42 12.54 26.18
N HIS A 54 1.19 13.00 24.97
CA HIS A 54 0.01 13.79 24.63
C HIS A 54 -0.73 13.07 23.49
N LEU A 55 -1.83 12.40 23.84
CA LEU A 55 -2.65 11.67 22.89
C LEU A 55 -3.42 12.65 22.00
N LYS A 56 -2.86 12.94 20.84
CA LYS A 56 -3.37 13.95 19.91
C LYS A 56 -4.24 13.39 18.78
N GLY A 57 -4.17 12.11 18.52
CA GLY A 57 -4.89 11.58 17.37
C GLY A 57 -5.08 10.08 17.40
N LEU A 58 -5.93 9.63 16.51
CA LEU A 58 -6.18 8.22 16.18
C LEU A 58 -5.64 7.94 14.80
N GLN A 59 -5.08 6.73 14.57
CA GLN A 59 -4.58 6.31 13.27
C GLN A 59 -5.10 4.92 12.93
N MET A 60 -5.38 4.65 11.67
CA MET A 60 -5.63 3.31 11.15
C MET A 60 -4.88 3.09 9.84
N HIS A 61 -4.64 1.83 9.49
CA HIS A 61 -4.14 1.45 8.17
C HIS A 61 -4.56 0.02 7.87
N ILE A 62 -5.27 -0.21 6.77
CA ILE A 62 -5.93 -1.49 6.48
C ILE A 62 -5.16 -2.40 5.52
N GLY A 63 -4.16 -1.87 4.84
CA GLY A 63 -3.36 -2.64 3.89
C GLY A 63 -2.74 -1.77 2.81
N SER A 64 -2.06 -2.41 1.89
CA SER A 64 -1.40 -1.78 0.75
C SER A 64 -1.98 -2.31 -0.56
N GLN A 65 -1.90 -1.52 -1.63
CA GLN A 65 -2.38 -1.87 -2.96
C GLN A 65 -3.89 -2.15 -3.01
N LEU A 66 -4.68 -1.32 -2.35
CA LEU A 66 -6.13 -1.37 -2.45
C LEU A 66 -6.59 -0.60 -3.71
N THR A 67 -7.34 -1.28 -4.55
CA THR A 67 -7.83 -0.75 -5.84
C THR A 67 -9.33 -0.46 -5.84
N GLN A 68 -9.98 -0.60 -4.69
CA GLN A 68 -11.41 -0.33 -4.51
C GLN A 68 -11.66 0.60 -3.32
N ALA A 69 -12.68 1.46 -3.42
CA ALA A 69 -13.07 2.38 -2.34
C ALA A 69 -13.75 1.68 -1.16
N LYS A 70 -14.44 0.56 -1.41
CA LYS A 70 -15.29 -0.12 -0.42
C LYS A 70 -14.55 -0.46 0.89
N PRO A 71 -13.36 -1.11 0.90
CA PRO A 71 -12.67 -1.41 2.16
C PRO A 71 -12.31 -0.18 2.97
N PHE A 72 -11.95 0.93 2.31
CA PHE A 72 -11.68 2.20 3.00
C PHE A 72 -12.93 2.76 3.65
N LEU A 73 -14.05 2.76 2.93
CA LEU A 73 -15.32 3.22 3.45
C LEU A 73 -15.79 2.40 4.65
N GLU A 74 -15.67 1.08 4.58
CA GLU A 74 -16.03 0.18 5.68
C GLU A 74 -15.17 0.46 6.92
N ALA A 75 -13.85 0.62 6.75
CA ALA A 75 -12.95 0.94 7.84
C ALA A 75 -13.24 2.31 8.46
N VAL A 76 -13.44 3.34 7.63
CA VAL A 76 -13.78 4.69 8.09
C VAL A 76 -15.10 4.68 8.85
N ARG A 77 -16.16 4.05 8.32
CA ARG A 77 -17.46 3.96 9.01
C ARG A 77 -17.37 3.25 10.35
N LYS A 78 -16.54 2.23 10.45
CA LYS A 78 -16.34 1.49 11.70
C LYS A 78 -15.59 2.31 12.74
N VAL A 79 -14.59 3.09 12.33
CA VAL A 79 -13.70 3.82 13.25
C VAL A 79 -14.22 5.23 13.56
N ALA A 80 -15.03 5.84 12.71
CA ALA A 80 -15.52 7.20 12.89
C ALA A 80 -16.26 7.43 14.23
N PRO A 81 -17.14 6.52 14.71
CA PRO A 81 -17.77 6.68 16.03
C PRO A 81 -16.76 6.70 17.19
N LEU A 82 -15.72 5.85 17.11
CA LEU A 82 -14.63 5.84 18.08
C LEU A 82 -13.84 7.14 18.05
N ALA A 83 -13.53 7.66 16.87
CA ALA A 83 -12.83 8.93 16.72
C ALA A 83 -13.65 10.10 17.30
N ALA A 84 -14.97 10.09 17.11
CA ALA A 84 -15.86 11.08 17.72
C ALA A 84 -15.85 10.99 19.25
N SER A 85 -15.96 9.79 19.83
CA SER A 85 -15.88 9.55 21.28
C SER A 85 -14.54 10.02 21.86
N LEU A 86 -13.43 9.68 21.19
CA LEU A 86 -12.10 10.10 21.63
C LEU A 86 -11.90 11.63 21.53
N LYS A 87 -12.49 12.27 20.54
CA LYS A 87 -12.50 13.73 20.45
C LYS A 87 -13.21 14.36 21.65
N GLU A 88 -14.39 13.86 21.97
CA GLU A 88 -15.21 14.38 23.11
C GLU A 88 -14.53 14.13 24.45
N LYS A 89 -14.03 12.91 24.69
CA LYS A 89 -13.47 12.49 25.99
C LYS A 89 -12.02 12.94 26.20
N HIS A 90 -11.21 12.95 25.17
CA HIS A 90 -9.75 13.14 25.27
C HIS A 90 -9.22 14.31 24.44
N GLY A 91 -10.06 14.97 23.66
CA GLY A 91 -9.68 16.14 22.88
C GLY A 91 -8.68 15.83 21.75
N ILE A 92 -8.81 14.67 21.08
CA ILE A 92 -7.95 14.39 19.93
C ILE A 92 -8.18 15.43 18.83
N GLU A 93 -7.13 15.77 18.12
CA GLU A 93 -7.12 16.86 17.13
C GLU A 93 -7.19 16.31 15.70
N PHE A 94 -6.69 15.08 15.48
CA PHE A 94 -6.64 14.50 14.13
C PHE A 94 -7.01 13.02 14.09
N PHE A 95 -7.43 12.59 12.91
CA PHE A 95 -7.62 11.19 12.57
C PHE A 95 -6.85 10.87 11.27
N SER A 96 -5.84 10.02 11.37
CA SER A 96 -5.15 9.48 10.19
C SER A 96 -5.87 8.24 9.70
N ILE A 97 -6.34 8.29 8.47
CA ILE A 97 -6.99 7.15 7.81
C ILE A 97 -5.98 6.25 7.09
N GLY A 98 -4.68 6.52 7.28
CA GLY A 98 -3.59 5.73 6.72
C GLY A 98 -3.37 5.96 5.24
N GLY A 99 -2.69 5.01 4.64
CA GLY A 99 -2.42 4.96 3.21
C GLY A 99 -3.02 3.72 2.56
N GLY A 100 -2.32 3.20 1.57
CA GLY A 100 -2.69 1.93 0.93
C GLY A 100 -3.41 2.07 -0.39
N ILE A 101 -3.71 3.29 -0.84
CA ILE A 101 -4.24 3.52 -2.19
C ILE A 101 -3.29 2.90 -3.20
N GLY A 102 -3.82 1.97 -4.00
CA GLY A 102 -3.07 1.23 -4.99
C GLY A 102 -2.77 2.02 -6.25
N ILE A 103 -1.89 1.46 -7.06
CA ILE A 103 -1.59 1.93 -8.41
C ILE A 103 -1.77 0.78 -9.39
N VAL A 104 -1.85 1.12 -10.67
CA VAL A 104 -1.83 0.13 -11.76
C VAL A 104 -0.38 -0.25 -12.05
N TYR A 105 -0.12 -1.54 -12.17
CA TYR A 105 1.19 -2.05 -12.55
C TYR A 105 1.22 -2.56 -13.98
N GLN A 106 0.17 -3.28 -14.39
CA GLN A 106 0.09 -3.83 -15.72
C GLN A 106 -0.42 -2.78 -16.71
N GLY A 107 0.16 -2.67 -17.88
CA GLY A 107 -0.20 -1.67 -18.87
C GLY A 107 0.19 -0.22 -18.50
N THR A 108 1.08 -0.03 -17.54
CA THR A 108 1.50 1.32 -17.09
C THR A 108 2.17 2.14 -18.18
N LEU A 109 2.73 1.52 -19.17
CA LEU A 109 3.38 2.20 -20.31
C LEU A 109 2.38 2.81 -21.29
N ASP A 110 1.17 2.27 -21.31
CA ASP A 110 0.07 2.81 -22.12
C ASP A 110 -0.60 4.01 -21.45
N SER A 111 -0.12 4.40 -20.26
CA SER A 111 -0.65 5.49 -19.45
C SER A 111 -0.52 6.89 -20.06
N GLY A 112 0.17 7.02 -21.18
CA GLY A 112 0.15 8.24 -22.00
C GLY A 112 -1.19 8.49 -22.72
N VAL A 113 -2.05 7.48 -22.78
CA VAL A 113 -3.42 7.57 -23.28
C VAL A 113 -4.34 7.86 -22.12
N GLN A 114 -4.97 9.02 -22.09
CA GLN A 114 -5.78 9.52 -20.96
C GLN A 114 -6.95 8.60 -20.58
N GLU A 115 -7.32 7.65 -21.43
CA GLU A 115 -8.49 6.77 -21.33
C GLU A 115 -8.16 5.38 -20.77
N TRP A 116 -6.91 4.95 -20.71
CA TRP A 116 -6.56 3.62 -20.20
C TRP A 116 -6.95 3.38 -18.73
N TRP A 117 -7.16 4.45 -17.97
CA TRP A 117 -7.70 4.42 -16.62
C TRP A 117 -9.18 4.05 -16.56
N ASN A 118 -9.91 4.22 -17.66
CA ASN A 118 -11.37 4.26 -17.68
C ASN A 118 -12.00 2.97 -18.19
N GLU A 119 -11.29 2.15 -18.97
CA GLU A 119 -12.00 1.15 -19.77
C GLU A 119 -12.17 -0.22 -19.13
N ASP A 120 -11.31 -0.67 -18.20
CA ASP A 120 -11.45 -2.03 -17.65
C ASP A 120 -11.25 -2.17 -16.14
N CYS A 121 -10.99 -1.11 -15.48
CA CYS A 121 -10.76 -1.15 -14.05
C CYS A 121 -11.68 -0.18 -13.36
N ALA A 122 -12.64 -0.70 -12.62
CA ALA A 122 -13.30 0.04 -11.53
C ALA A 122 -12.25 0.46 -10.49
N GLN A 123 -11.18 1.11 -10.96
CA GLN A 123 -10.03 1.45 -10.15
C GLN A 123 -10.32 2.67 -9.31
N LEU A 124 -9.78 2.62 -8.11
CA LEU A 124 -9.84 3.67 -7.14
C LEU A 124 -9.12 4.92 -7.66
N THR A 125 -9.88 5.89 -8.16
CA THR A 125 -9.36 7.23 -8.43
C THR A 125 -9.35 8.04 -7.14
N LEU A 126 -8.57 9.13 -7.08
CA LEU A 126 -8.61 10.06 -5.95
C LEU A 126 -10.01 10.65 -5.74
N SER A 127 -10.73 10.91 -6.83
CA SER A 127 -12.11 11.41 -6.78
C SER A 127 -13.06 10.38 -6.13
N THR A 128 -13.05 9.13 -6.61
CA THR A 128 -13.91 8.08 -6.05
C THR A 128 -13.54 7.75 -4.61
N TYR A 129 -12.26 7.79 -4.28
CA TYR A 129 -11.80 7.64 -2.90
C TYR A 129 -12.36 8.75 -1.99
N ALA A 130 -12.18 10.02 -2.40
CA ALA A 130 -12.67 11.15 -1.64
C ALA A 130 -14.19 11.12 -1.48
N GLN A 131 -14.94 10.85 -2.56
CA GLN A 131 -16.40 10.72 -2.52
C GLN A 131 -16.87 9.62 -1.56
N ALA A 132 -16.11 8.55 -1.42
CA ALA A 132 -16.44 7.46 -0.51
C ALA A 132 -16.20 7.84 0.97
N VAL A 133 -15.08 8.48 1.29
CA VAL A 133 -14.67 8.64 2.71
C VAL A 133 -15.05 10.00 3.32
N VAL A 134 -15.03 11.09 2.53
CA VAL A 134 -15.27 12.45 3.03
C VAL A 134 -16.62 12.63 3.72
N PRO A 135 -17.75 12.11 3.20
CA PRO A 135 -19.04 12.27 3.87
C PRO A 135 -19.09 11.71 5.30
N THR A 136 -18.31 10.67 5.59
CA THR A 136 -18.21 10.09 6.94
C THR A 136 -17.23 10.84 7.83
N LEU A 137 -16.17 11.41 7.26
CA LEU A 137 -15.09 12.07 7.98
C LEU A 137 -15.40 13.53 8.30
N GLN A 138 -16.05 14.25 7.39
CA GLN A 138 -16.34 15.67 7.53
C GLN A 138 -17.10 16.03 8.82
N PRO A 139 -18.14 15.27 9.24
CA PRO A 139 -18.87 15.56 10.46
C PRO A 139 -18.05 15.45 11.74
N LEU A 140 -16.91 14.74 11.73
CA LEU A 140 -16.05 14.58 12.89
C LEU A 140 -15.39 15.91 13.30
N GLY A 141 -15.21 16.84 12.35
CA GLY A 141 -14.50 18.09 12.60
C GLY A 141 -13.10 17.91 13.16
N LEU A 142 -12.45 16.81 12.77
CA LEU A 142 -11.04 16.49 13.03
C LEU A 142 -10.20 16.86 11.84
N HIS A 143 -8.92 17.14 12.06
CA HIS A 143 -7.96 17.20 10.97
C HIS A 143 -7.73 15.78 10.40
N ILE A 144 -7.98 15.59 9.11
CA ILE A 144 -7.83 14.29 8.47
C ILE A 144 -6.44 14.21 7.83
N ILE A 145 -5.71 13.14 8.19
CA ILE A 145 -4.40 12.83 7.64
C ILE A 145 -4.52 11.61 6.73
N VAL A 146 -3.89 11.68 5.57
CA VAL A 146 -3.67 10.55 4.67
C VAL A 146 -2.17 10.29 4.53
N GLU A 147 -1.79 9.02 4.38
CA GLU A 147 -0.40 8.57 4.31
C GLU A 147 -0.11 7.92 2.94
N PRO A 148 -0.20 8.67 1.83
CA PRO A 148 -0.04 8.11 0.50
C PRO A 148 1.43 7.79 0.23
N GLY A 149 1.76 6.50 0.15
CA GLY A 149 3.10 6.05 -0.21
C GLY A 149 3.20 5.77 -1.71
N ARG A 150 2.79 4.58 -2.12
CA ARG A 150 2.89 4.10 -3.51
C ARG A 150 2.19 5.00 -4.52
N LEU A 151 1.05 5.56 -4.17
CA LEU A 151 0.33 6.50 -5.03
C LEU A 151 1.21 7.66 -5.51
N ILE A 152 2.12 8.16 -4.66
CA ILE A 152 3.02 9.27 -5.00
C ILE A 152 4.24 8.78 -5.77
N VAL A 153 4.86 7.68 -5.35
CA VAL A 153 6.18 7.25 -5.84
C VAL A 153 6.15 6.08 -6.82
N GLY A 154 4.98 5.52 -7.10
CA GLY A 154 4.85 4.30 -7.89
C GLY A 154 5.43 4.42 -9.30
N ASN A 155 5.32 5.58 -9.91
CA ASN A 155 5.83 5.88 -11.25
C ASN A 155 7.07 6.80 -11.23
N ALA A 156 7.71 6.98 -10.06
CA ALA A 156 8.80 7.93 -9.89
C ALA A 156 10.19 7.35 -10.21
N GLY A 157 10.29 6.06 -10.53
CA GLY A 157 11.57 5.41 -10.75
C GLY A 157 11.50 4.25 -11.72
N ALA A 158 12.66 3.89 -12.25
CA ALA A 158 12.87 2.71 -13.08
C ALA A 158 14.14 1.99 -12.64
N LEU A 159 14.13 0.66 -12.68
CA LEU A 159 15.32 -0.18 -12.55
C LEU A 159 15.90 -0.40 -13.94
N ILE A 160 17.12 0.08 -14.16
CA ILE A 160 17.86 -0.15 -15.42
C ILE A 160 18.80 -1.32 -15.20
N THR A 161 18.71 -2.31 -16.05
CA THR A 161 19.54 -3.52 -15.98
C THR A 161 20.01 -3.95 -17.36
N ARG A 162 21.05 -4.77 -17.41
CA ARG A 162 21.64 -5.30 -18.65
C ARG A 162 21.45 -6.81 -18.68
N CYS A 163 20.99 -7.32 -19.81
CA CYS A 163 21.03 -8.75 -20.07
C CYS A 163 22.50 -9.18 -20.26
N LEU A 164 22.97 -10.05 -19.38
CA LEU A 164 24.32 -10.60 -19.41
C LEU A 164 24.40 -11.85 -20.30
N TYR A 165 23.39 -12.72 -20.16
CA TYR A 165 23.34 -14.01 -20.85
C TYR A 165 21.92 -14.34 -21.28
N GLU A 166 21.83 -15.13 -22.34
CA GLU A 166 20.61 -15.82 -22.71
C GLU A 166 20.83 -17.32 -22.58
N LYS A 167 19.95 -18.01 -21.90
CA LYS A 167 19.96 -19.45 -21.75
C LYS A 167 18.72 -20.03 -22.42
N ASN A 168 18.90 -20.69 -23.51
CA ASN A 168 17.86 -21.40 -24.26
C ASN A 168 17.74 -22.83 -23.72
N GLY A 169 16.79 -23.09 -22.83
CA GLY A 169 16.45 -24.43 -22.35
C GLY A 169 15.43 -25.11 -23.24
N LYS A 170 15.21 -26.42 -23.03
CA LYS A 170 14.19 -27.18 -23.78
C LYS A 170 12.75 -26.69 -23.45
N ALA A 171 12.52 -26.23 -22.24
CA ALA A 171 11.19 -25.83 -21.77
C ALA A 171 10.99 -24.31 -21.75
N LYS A 172 12.05 -23.56 -21.44
CA LYS A 172 11.99 -22.10 -21.27
C LYS A 172 13.27 -21.43 -21.74
N THR A 173 13.16 -20.19 -22.17
CA THR A 173 14.28 -19.26 -22.36
C THR A 173 14.42 -18.38 -21.12
N PHE A 174 15.65 -18.13 -20.70
CA PHE A 174 15.98 -17.24 -19.59
C PHE A 174 16.83 -16.08 -20.07
N LYS A 175 16.49 -14.88 -19.68
CA LYS A 175 17.31 -13.68 -19.80
C LYS A 175 17.92 -13.40 -18.42
N ILE A 176 19.21 -13.68 -18.26
CA ILE A 176 19.94 -13.43 -17.02
C ILE A 176 20.44 -11.98 -17.05
N VAL A 177 20.01 -11.20 -16.08
CA VAL A 177 20.34 -9.77 -15.98
C VAL A 177 21.27 -9.49 -14.79
N ASP A 178 21.89 -8.30 -14.75
CA ASP A 178 22.78 -7.87 -13.66
C ASP A 178 22.05 -7.24 -12.46
N ALA A 179 20.73 -7.38 -12.40
CA ALA A 179 19.91 -7.02 -11.23
C ALA A 179 19.22 -8.27 -10.68
N GLY A 180 19.04 -8.34 -9.38
CA GLY A 180 18.43 -9.49 -8.71
C GLY A 180 17.35 -9.11 -7.71
N MET A 181 16.87 -10.11 -6.97
CA MET A 181 15.85 -9.93 -5.96
C MET A 181 16.25 -8.98 -4.81
N ASN A 182 17.53 -8.74 -4.60
CA ASN A 182 18.04 -7.74 -3.66
C ASN A 182 17.85 -6.30 -4.15
N ASP A 183 17.75 -6.08 -5.44
CA ASP A 183 17.51 -4.78 -6.05
C ASP A 183 16.00 -4.50 -6.20
N LEU A 184 15.22 -5.53 -6.56
CA LEU A 184 13.78 -5.48 -6.71
C LEU A 184 13.13 -6.73 -6.14
N ILE A 185 12.80 -6.71 -4.85
CA ILE A 185 12.29 -7.87 -4.11
C ILE A 185 10.83 -8.23 -4.44
N ARG A 186 10.02 -7.29 -4.95
CA ARG A 186 8.58 -7.50 -5.09
C ARG A 186 8.17 -8.68 -5.98
N PRO A 187 8.79 -8.94 -7.15
CA PRO A 187 8.47 -10.12 -7.94
C PRO A 187 8.66 -11.42 -7.15
N ALA A 188 9.80 -11.59 -6.48
CA ALA A 188 10.11 -12.77 -5.70
C ALA A 188 9.22 -12.95 -4.45
N LEU A 189 8.98 -11.87 -3.69
CA LEU A 189 8.29 -11.93 -2.39
C LEU A 189 6.76 -11.92 -2.52
N TYR A 190 6.23 -11.15 -3.47
CA TYR A 190 4.79 -10.91 -3.60
C TYR A 190 4.21 -11.39 -4.93
N GLN A 191 5.01 -12.01 -5.80
CA GLN A 191 4.64 -12.27 -7.21
C GLN A 191 4.17 -10.96 -7.89
N GLY A 192 4.80 -9.84 -7.50
CA GLY A 192 4.42 -8.52 -7.93
C GLY A 192 4.88 -8.26 -9.36
N TYR A 193 3.92 -7.89 -10.22
CA TYR A 193 4.20 -7.51 -11.60
C TYR A 193 4.93 -6.16 -11.65
N HIS A 194 5.89 -6.06 -12.55
CA HIS A 194 6.51 -4.83 -13.05
C HIS A 194 6.66 -4.93 -14.55
N GLU A 195 6.36 -3.86 -15.25
CA GLU A 195 6.59 -3.78 -16.69
C GLU A 195 8.09 -3.84 -16.99
N ILE A 196 8.47 -4.68 -17.94
CA ILE A 196 9.86 -4.81 -18.42
C ILE A 196 9.88 -4.47 -19.90
N ILE A 197 10.65 -3.44 -20.25
CA ILE A 197 10.79 -2.99 -21.63
C ILE A 197 12.26 -2.92 -22.02
N PRO A 198 12.58 -3.13 -23.29
CA PRO A 198 13.90 -2.84 -23.81
C PRO A 198 14.16 -1.33 -23.82
N VAL A 199 15.40 -0.92 -23.49
CA VAL A 199 15.85 0.49 -23.56
C VAL A 199 15.87 1.00 -25.00
N ARG A 200 15.94 0.11 -25.97
CA ARG A 200 15.89 0.44 -27.41
C ARG A 200 14.69 -0.26 -28.04
N GLU A 201 14.05 0.42 -28.96
CA GLU A 201 13.02 -0.21 -29.79
C GLU A 201 13.61 -1.32 -30.64
N TYR A 202 12.94 -2.45 -30.70
CA TYR A 202 13.25 -3.58 -31.57
C TYR A 202 12.02 -3.93 -32.39
N PRO A 203 12.19 -4.44 -33.62
CA PRO A 203 11.07 -4.96 -34.40
C PRO A 203 10.33 -6.04 -33.59
N SER A 204 9.01 -6.02 -33.62
CA SER A 204 8.17 -6.98 -32.88
C SER A 204 8.45 -8.45 -33.23
N GLU A 205 8.87 -8.71 -34.46
CA GLU A 205 9.25 -10.03 -34.97
C GLU A 205 10.48 -10.66 -34.28
N SER A 206 11.27 -9.84 -33.57
CA SER A 206 12.44 -10.30 -32.81
C SER A 206 12.14 -10.60 -31.33
N CYS A 207 10.88 -10.44 -30.88
CA CYS A 207 10.50 -10.70 -29.50
C CYS A 207 10.38 -12.19 -29.21
N VAL A 208 10.92 -12.62 -28.10
CA VAL A 208 10.80 -13.98 -27.57
C VAL A 208 10.22 -13.94 -26.16
N THR A 209 9.41 -14.95 -25.85
CA THR A 209 8.92 -15.15 -24.49
C THR A 209 10.05 -15.74 -23.63
N ALA A 210 10.36 -15.11 -22.51
CA ALA A 210 11.43 -15.54 -21.62
C ALA A 210 11.16 -15.15 -20.18
N ASP A 211 11.64 -15.97 -19.24
CA ASP A 211 11.75 -15.55 -17.85
C ASP A 211 12.93 -14.58 -17.69
N VAL A 212 12.75 -13.49 -16.95
CA VAL A 212 13.81 -12.56 -16.62
C VAL A 212 14.26 -12.82 -15.18
N VAL A 213 15.53 -13.23 -15.04
CA VAL A 213 16.09 -13.72 -13.79
C VAL A 213 17.38 -12.99 -13.43
N GLY A 214 17.63 -12.85 -12.12
CA GLY A 214 18.87 -12.28 -11.62
C GLY A 214 20.03 -13.28 -11.56
N PRO A 215 21.21 -12.84 -11.08
CA PRO A 215 22.41 -13.66 -10.99
C PRO A 215 22.54 -14.39 -9.64
N ILE A 216 21.58 -14.25 -8.72
CA ILE A 216 21.67 -14.80 -7.37
C ILE A 216 21.40 -16.30 -7.41
N CYS A 217 22.16 -17.07 -6.63
CA CYS A 217 22.00 -18.52 -6.53
C CYS A 217 20.79 -18.90 -5.66
N GLU A 218 19.60 -18.43 -6.06
CA GLU A 218 18.32 -18.67 -5.41
C GLU A 218 17.23 -18.86 -6.46
N SER A 219 16.43 -19.93 -6.34
CA SER A 219 15.36 -20.24 -7.30
C SER A 219 14.28 -19.15 -7.37
N GLY A 220 14.14 -18.35 -6.31
CA GLY A 220 13.23 -17.22 -6.25
C GLY A 220 13.76 -15.93 -6.90
N ASP A 221 15.00 -15.93 -7.41
CA ASP A 221 15.61 -14.74 -8.02
C ASP A 221 15.12 -14.50 -9.45
N PHE A 222 13.89 -14.08 -9.57
CA PHE A 222 13.28 -13.69 -10.83
C PHE A 222 12.66 -12.29 -10.74
N LEU A 223 12.69 -11.57 -11.86
CA LEU A 223 12.06 -10.27 -12.03
C LEU A 223 10.75 -10.40 -12.82
N ALA A 224 10.66 -11.34 -13.75
CA ALA A 224 9.42 -11.73 -14.43
C ALA A 224 9.44 -13.21 -14.81
N GLN A 225 8.26 -13.81 -14.86
CA GLN A 225 8.01 -15.18 -15.32
C GLN A 225 6.88 -15.19 -16.34
N ASN A 226 6.90 -16.17 -17.28
CA ASN A 226 5.82 -16.45 -18.25
C ASN A 226 4.62 -17.05 -17.57
#